data_f1da0b16e8e75ec898f2efb1690c34d7
#
_entry.id   f1da0b16e8e75ec898f2efb1690c34d7
#
_cell.length_a   1.000
_cell.length_b   1.000
_cell.length_c   1.000
_cell.angle_alpha   90.00
_cell.angle_beta   90.00
_cell.angle_gamma   90.00
#
_symmetry.space_group_name_H-M   'P 1'
#
loop_
_entity.id
_entity.type
_entity.pdbx_description
1 polymer ?
#
loop_
_entity_poly.entity_id
_entity_poly.type
_entity_poly.pdbx_seq_one_letter_code
_entity_poly.pdbx_strand_id
1 'polypeptide(L)'
;IHEAGGLVSVGVDVLSLGVIKPPGNYDVDFVIGEGQLLGNVPAAGGPLLGILASKYNRKWIQAIPGRLVGATNEMNSNSPGYCITLQTREQHIRREKATSNICTNESITAVNAAIYMAALGKRGFVELSQGLADRGHYLAGRLGEIDGVSAPLYQPFFSDFVVDFGNITHDVLEKECIERGFVPGIKFSDEGCKRLIAVSDLHSKEDLDNFVNVVKEVLQ
;
A
#
# COMPACT_ATOMS: atom_id res chain seq x y z
N ILE A 1 -8.36 -15.50 -17.17
CA ILE A 1 -6.87 -15.50 -17.24
C ILE A 1 -6.39 -16.94 -17.09
N HIS A 2 -6.76 -17.67 -16.04
CA HIS A 2 -6.30 -19.06 -15.82
C HIS A 2 -6.71 -20.02 -16.94
N GLU A 3 -7.92 -19.87 -17.50
CA GLU A 3 -8.37 -20.64 -18.65
C GLU A 3 -7.48 -20.52 -19.89
N ALA A 4 -6.80 -19.36 -20.02
CA ALA A 4 -5.81 -19.11 -21.06
C ALA A 4 -4.37 -19.48 -20.65
N GLY A 5 -4.18 -20.15 -19.51
CA GLY A 5 -2.87 -20.52 -18.96
C GLY A 5 -2.08 -19.36 -18.34
N GLY A 6 -2.70 -18.21 -18.12
CA GLY A 6 -2.08 -17.03 -17.48
C GLY A 6 -2.07 -17.12 -15.96
N LEU A 7 -1.23 -16.28 -15.32
CA LEU A 7 -1.16 -16.11 -13.87
C LEU A 7 -1.73 -14.74 -13.47
N VAL A 8 -2.29 -14.67 -12.27
CA VAL A 8 -2.86 -13.44 -11.72
C VAL A 8 -2.00 -12.95 -10.55
N SER A 9 -1.44 -11.73 -10.70
CA SER A 9 -0.78 -11.02 -9.62
C SER A 9 -1.59 -9.79 -9.25
N VAL A 10 -1.80 -9.56 -7.96
CA VAL A 10 -2.56 -8.42 -7.43
C VAL A 10 -1.69 -7.57 -6.53
N GLY A 11 -1.60 -6.27 -6.84
CA GLY A 11 -1.06 -5.26 -5.94
C GLY A 11 -2.12 -4.86 -4.91
N VAL A 12 -1.75 -4.81 -3.64
CA VAL A 12 -2.67 -4.42 -2.56
C VAL A 12 -2.13 -3.25 -1.76
N ASP A 13 -3.00 -2.31 -1.43
CA ASP A 13 -2.82 -1.50 -0.24
C ASP A 13 -3.18 -2.36 0.97
N VAL A 14 -2.23 -2.56 1.87
CA VAL A 14 -2.40 -3.48 3.02
C VAL A 14 -3.50 -3.04 3.97
N LEU A 15 -3.74 -1.73 4.12
CA LEU A 15 -4.81 -1.20 4.97
C LEU A 15 -6.18 -1.43 4.36
N SER A 16 -6.30 -1.50 3.03
CA SER A 16 -7.57 -1.82 2.37
C SER A 16 -8.11 -3.19 2.77
N LEU A 17 -7.24 -4.12 3.17
CA LEU A 17 -7.61 -5.49 3.55
C LEU A 17 -8.48 -5.58 4.82
N GLY A 18 -8.62 -4.48 5.55
CA GLY A 18 -9.59 -4.39 6.66
C GLY A 18 -11.05 -4.27 6.20
N VAL A 19 -11.29 -3.82 4.97
CA VAL A 19 -12.65 -3.56 4.44
C VAL A 19 -12.95 -4.32 3.14
N ILE A 20 -11.93 -4.71 2.37
CA ILE A 20 -12.12 -5.49 1.15
C ILE A 20 -11.80 -6.97 1.37
N LYS A 21 -12.39 -7.81 0.54
CA LYS A 21 -12.14 -9.26 0.56
C LYS A 21 -10.67 -9.53 0.22
N PRO A 22 -9.95 -10.32 1.05
CA PRO A 22 -8.53 -10.58 0.80
C PRO A 22 -8.31 -11.37 -0.50
N PRO A 23 -7.21 -11.10 -1.23
CA PRO A 23 -6.93 -11.70 -2.54
C PRO A 23 -6.93 -13.23 -2.55
N GLY A 24 -6.52 -13.87 -1.46
CA GLY A 24 -6.56 -15.33 -1.34
C GLY A 24 -7.95 -15.96 -1.49
N ASN A 25 -9.02 -15.16 -1.39
CA ASN A 25 -10.40 -15.63 -1.51
C ASN A 25 -10.97 -15.56 -2.94
N TYR A 26 -10.21 -15.02 -3.91
CA TYR A 26 -10.65 -14.93 -5.31
C TYR A 26 -9.60 -15.42 -6.32
N ASP A 27 -8.88 -16.44 -5.92
CA ASP A 27 -8.05 -17.29 -6.80
C ASP A 27 -6.88 -16.57 -7.49
N VAL A 28 -6.23 -15.61 -6.82
CA VAL A 28 -4.98 -15.01 -7.31
C VAL A 28 -3.77 -15.91 -7.03
N ASP A 29 -2.74 -15.83 -7.85
CA ASP A 29 -1.52 -16.64 -7.73
C ASP A 29 -0.48 -15.95 -6.85
N PHE A 30 -0.37 -14.61 -6.99
CA PHE A 30 0.57 -13.78 -6.26
C PHE A 30 -0.11 -12.52 -5.72
N VAL A 31 0.34 -12.10 -4.56
CA VAL A 31 -0.02 -10.80 -3.98
C VAL A 31 1.27 -10.05 -3.68
N ILE A 32 1.33 -8.81 -4.10
CA ILE A 32 2.43 -7.88 -3.81
C ILE A 32 1.87 -6.65 -3.10
N GLY A 33 2.67 -6.04 -2.26
CA GLY A 33 2.26 -4.84 -1.53
C GLY A 33 3.42 -4.19 -0.80
N GLU A 34 3.12 -3.07 -0.18
CA GLU A 34 4.04 -2.33 0.68
C GLU A 34 3.47 -2.27 2.09
N GLY A 35 4.26 -2.65 3.07
CA GLY A 35 3.86 -2.75 4.47
C GLY A 35 4.33 -1.60 5.35
N GLN A 36 4.89 -0.52 4.81
CA GLN A 36 5.31 0.65 5.58
C GLN A 36 4.16 1.22 6.42
N LEU A 37 2.94 1.25 5.86
CA LEU A 37 1.74 1.74 6.53
C LEU A 37 1.36 0.93 7.79
N LEU A 38 1.97 -0.22 8.01
CA LEU A 38 1.80 -1.02 9.22
C LEU A 38 2.74 -0.57 10.35
N GLY A 39 2.72 0.73 10.68
CA GLY A 39 3.44 1.28 11.81
C GLY A 39 4.93 1.56 11.59
N ASN A 40 5.40 1.56 10.35
CA ASN A 40 6.76 1.97 10.03
C ASN A 40 6.79 3.44 9.60
N VAL A 41 7.62 4.24 10.26
CA VAL A 41 7.76 5.66 9.94
C VAL A 41 8.50 5.85 8.60
N PRO A 42 8.21 6.93 7.84
CA PRO A 42 9.01 7.31 6.69
C PRO A 42 10.45 7.58 7.11
N ALA A 43 11.40 6.86 6.51
CA ALA A 43 12.81 6.90 6.90
C ALA A 43 13.68 7.67 5.87
N ALA A 44 13.13 8.70 5.23
CA ALA A 44 13.83 9.54 4.26
C ALA A 44 14.60 8.73 3.18
N GLY A 45 13.94 7.70 2.62
CA GLY A 45 14.54 6.77 1.67
C GLY A 45 15.23 5.55 2.32
N GLY A 46 15.04 5.35 3.62
CA GLY A 46 15.47 4.15 4.34
C GLY A 46 14.62 2.92 4.02
N PRO A 47 14.76 1.85 4.81
CA PRO A 47 14.12 0.58 4.50
C PRO A 47 12.59 0.69 4.55
N LEU A 48 11.95 0.13 3.54
CA LEU A 48 10.52 -0.11 3.45
C LEU A 48 10.22 -1.57 3.81
N LEU A 49 8.97 -2.02 3.65
CA LEU A 49 8.55 -3.39 3.95
C LEU A 49 7.78 -4.00 2.78
N GLY A 50 8.52 -4.57 1.84
CA GLY A 50 7.91 -5.28 0.72
C GLY A 50 7.14 -6.53 1.19
N ILE A 51 5.93 -6.70 0.66
CA ILE A 51 5.09 -7.87 0.92
C ILE A 51 4.96 -8.67 -0.36
N LEU A 52 5.25 -9.98 -0.26
CA LEU A 52 5.06 -10.95 -1.32
C LEU A 52 4.40 -12.19 -0.75
N ALA A 53 3.24 -12.55 -1.28
CA ALA A 53 2.57 -13.81 -0.97
C ALA A 53 2.24 -14.58 -2.24
N SER A 54 2.19 -15.90 -2.17
CA SER A 54 1.78 -16.76 -3.28
C SER A 54 0.94 -17.93 -2.79
N LYS A 55 0.14 -18.51 -3.68
CA LYS A 55 -0.43 -19.83 -3.46
C LYS A 55 0.69 -20.86 -3.22
N TYR A 56 0.36 -21.93 -2.50
CA TYR A 56 1.29 -23.02 -2.33
C TYR A 56 1.58 -23.70 -3.67
N ASN A 57 2.75 -23.43 -4.21
CA ASN A 57 3.32 -24.13 -5.37
C ASN A 57 4.82 -24.26 -5.14
N ARG A 58 5.31 -25.50 -5.13
CA ARG A 58 6.72 -25.78 -4.81
C ARG A 58 7.71 -25.05 -5.73
N LYS A 59 7.38 -24.92 -7.03
CA LYS A 59 8.25 -24.23 -8.00
C LYS A 59 8.28 -22.73 -7.71
N TRP A 60 7.12 -22.13 -7.37
CA TRP A 60 7.03 -20.71 -7.06
C TRP A 60 7.75 -20.37 -5.77
N ILE A 61 7.54 -21.18 -4.70
CA ILE A 61 8.24 -21.00 -3.42
C ILE A 61 9.75 -21.10 -3.60
N GLN A 62 10.23 -22.00 -4.47
CA GLN A 62 11.66 -22.09 -4.79
C GLN A 62 12.19 -20.88 -5.57
N ALA A 63 11.34 -20.11 -6.25
CA ALA A 63 11.70 -18.91 -6.99
C ALA A 63 11.56 -17.61 -6.17
N ILE A 64 10.87 -17.63 -5.02
CA ILE A 64 10.73 -16.45 -4.16
C ILE A 64 12.13 -15.98 -3.70
N PRO A 65 12.44 -14.66 -3.86
CA PRO A 65 13.73 -14.13 -3.42
C PRO A 65 13.85 -14.08 -1.90
N GLY A 66 15.08 -14.02 -1.40
CA GLY A 66 15.39 -13.90 0.01
C GLY A 66 15.35 -15.21 0.80
N ARG A 67 15.66 -15.10 2.07
CA ARG A 67 15.66 -16.23 3.00
C ARG A 67 14.24 -16.59 3.40
N LEU A 68 13.93 -17.87 3.40
CA LEU A 68 12.63 -18.39 3.83
C LEU A 68 12.77 -19.09 5.17
N VAL A 69 11.88 -18.75 6.11
CA VAL A 69 11.75 -19.42 7.40
C VAL A 69 10.52 -20.30 7.36
N GLY A 70 10.70 -21.59 7.56
CA GLY A 70 9.61 -22.55 7.68
C GLY A 70 9.17 -22.68 9.13
N ALA A 71 7.87 -22.80 9.37
CA ALA A 71 7.32 -23.18 10.66
C ALA A 71 7.09 -24.70 10.70
N THR A 72 7.40 -25.32 11.82
CA THR A 72 7.18 -26.75 12.10
C THR A 72 6.89 -26.93 13.58
N ASN A 73 6.59 -28.15 14.00
CA ASN A 73 6.49 -28.48 15.41
C ASN A 73 7.69 -29.32 15.84
N GLU A 74 8.10 -29.16 17.09
CA GLU A 74 9.09 -30.04 17.70
C GLU A 74 8.56 -31.47 17.79
N MET A 75 9.43 -32.43 17.53
CA MET A 75 9.03 -33.85 17.48
C MET A 75 8.43 -34.37 18.79
N ASN A 76 8.85 -33.85 19.92
CA ASN A 76 8.51 -34.40 21.25
C ASN A 76 7.57 -33.53 22.08
N SER A 77 7.27 -32.28 21.68
CA SER A 77 6.51 -31.33 22.51
C SER A 77 5.36 -30.63 21.80
N ASN A 78 5.18 -30.82 20.52
CA ASN A 78 4.24 -30.09 19.70
C ASN A 78 4.39 -28.54 19.79
N SER A 79 5.48 -28.06 20.38
CA SER A 79 5.83 -26.65 20.43
C SER A 79 6.22 -26.15 19.05
N PRO A 80 5.90 -24.88 18.69
CA PRO A 80 6.25 -24.34 17.38
C PRO A 80 7.78 -24.21 17.29
N GLY A 81 8.33 -24.73 16.20
CA GLY A 81 9.73 -24.58 15.83
C GLY A 81 9.87 -23.83 14.51
N TYR A 82 11.00 -23.15 14.33
CA TYR A 82 11.29 -22.38 13.13
C TYR A 82 12.65 -22.73 12.58
N CYS A 83 12.79 -22.85 11.27
CA CYS A 83 14.06 -23.11 10.61
C CYS A 83 14.18 -22.38 9.27
N ILE A 84 15.41 -22.03 8.90
CA ILE A 84 15.68 -21.50 7.55
C ILE A 84 15.58 -22.67 6.57
N THR A 85 14.70 -22.51 5.57
CA THR A 85 14.41 -23.53 4.58
C THR A 85 14.97 -23.18 3.21
N LEU A 86 15.13 -24.20 2.35
CA LEU A 86 15.52 -24.04 0.94
C LEU A 86 16.84 -23.24 0.75
N GLN A 87 17.77 -23.33 1.67
CA GLN A 87 19.05 -22.60 1.61
C GLN A 87 19.88 -22.92 0.35
N THR A 88 19.63 -24.05 -0.29
CA THR A 88 20.29 -24.44 -1.56
C THR A 88 19.97 -23.50 -2.73
N ARG A 89 19.01 -22.58 -2.60
CA ARG A 89 18.72 -21.53 -3.57
C ARG A 89 19.69 -20.35 -3.49
N GLU A 90 20.35 -20.20 -2.35
CA GLU A 90 21.14 -19.02 -1.98
C GLU A 90 22.54 -19.05 -2.61
N GLN A 91 23.08 -17.85 -2.87
CA GLN A 91 24.39 -17.70 -3.51
C GLN A 91 25.56 -18.22 -2.67
N HIS A 92 25.45 -18.24 -1.33
CA HIS A 92 26.50 -18.79 -0.46
C HIS A 92 26.67 -20.31 -0.60
N ILE A 93 25.67 -21.00 -1.18
CA ILE A 93 25.73 -22.43 -1.50
C ILE A 93 25.90 -22.66 -3.00
N ARG A 94 25.02 -22.07 -3.82
CA ARG A 94 24.97 -22.33 -5.27
C ARG A 94 25.83 -21.39 -6.11
N ARG A 95 26.39 -20.34 -5.53
CA ARG A 95 27.21 -19.33 -6.23
C ARG A 95 26.49 -18.77 -7.45
N GLU A 96 27.10 -18.87 -8.64
CA GLU A 96 26.53 -18.39 -9.90
C GLU A 96 25.24 -19.11 -10.35
N LYS A 97 24.92 -20.26 -9.77
CA LYS A 97 23.70 -21.04 -10.04
C LYS A 97 22.58 -20.74 -9.04
N ALA A 98 22.77 -19.76 -8.16
CA ALA A 98 21.75 -19.39 -7.19
C ALA A 98 20.51 -18.78 -7.87
N THR A 99 19.34 -19.15 -7.39
CA THR A 99 18.05 -18.54 -7.82
C THR A 99 17.70 -17.31 -7.00
N SER A 100 18.39 -17.08 -5.88
CA SER A 100 18.27 -15.90 -5.03
C SER A 100 19.64 -15.33 -4.71
N ASN A 101 19.81 -14.02 -4.84
CA ASN A 101 21.02 -13.26 -4.48
C ASN A 101 20.75 -12.24 -3.36
N ILE A 102 19.58 -12.26 -2.74
CA ILE A 102 19.21 -11.40 -1.62
C ILE A 102 19.76 -12.01 -0.35
N CYS A 103 20.72 -11.30 0.27
CA CYS A 103 21.39 -11.76 1.49
C CYS A 103 20.69 -11.30 2.77
N THR A 104 20.09 -10.12 2.75
CA THR A 104 19.50 -9.45 3.91
C THR A 104 18.03 -9.13 3.60
N ASN A 105 17.21 -9.09 4.64
CA ASN A 105 15.81 -8.68 4.56
C ASN A 105 15.49 -7.64 5.65
N GLU A 106 14.32 -7.01 5.52
CA GLU A 106 13.85 -5.93 6.40
C GLU A 106 13.16 -6.50 7.66
N SER A 107 13.86 -7.36 8.41
CA SER A 107 13.27 -8.05 9.58
C SER A 107 12.78 -7.09 10.66
N ILE A 108 13.49 -5.97 10.88
CA ILE A 108 13.10 -5.01 11.92
C ILE A 108 11.79 -4.31 11.58
N THR A 109 11.58 -3.94 10.31
CA THR A 109 10.35 -3.33 9.85
C THR A 109 9.18 -4.33 9.87
N ALA A 110 9.46 -5.61 9.61
CA ALA A 110 8.47 -6.68 9.76
C ALA A 110 8.05 -6.89 11.23
N VAL A 111 8.99 -6.78 12.19
CA VAL A 111 8.69 -6.84 13.62
C VAL A 111 7.84 -5.62 14.04
N ASN A 112 8.18 -4.43 13.58
CA ASN A 112 7.36 -3.23 13.83
C ASN A 112 5.92 -3.41 13.32
N ALA A 113 5.75 -3.93 12.10
CA ALA A 113 4.44 -4.20 11.55
C ALA A 113 3.66 -5.23 12.38
N ALA A 114 4.32 -6.28 12.86
CA ALA A 114 3.68 -7.28 13.72
C ALA A 114 3.22 -6.69 15.05
N ILE A 115 4.05 -5.84 15.69
CA ILE A 115 3.71 -5.13 16.94
C ILE A 115 2.53 -4.18 16.70
N TYR A 116 2.56 -3.40 15.61
CA TYR A 116 1.49 -2.48 15.24
C TYR A 116 0.15 -3.19 15.06
N MET A 117 0.15 -4.26 14.27
CA MET A 117 -1.07 -5.06 14.04
C MET A 117 -1.56 -5.73 15.33
N ALA A 118 -0.66 -6.21 16.20
CA ALA A 118 -1.04 -6.78 17.47
C ALA A 118 -1.63 -5.74 18.43
N ALA A 119 -1.11 -4.52 18.44
CA ALA A 119 -1.62 -3.42 19.26
C ALA A 119 -3.01 -2.94 18.79
N LEU A 120 -3.25 -2.84 17.49
CA LEU A 120 -4.56 -2.52 16.92
C LEU A 120 -5.58 -3.63 17.16
N GLY A 121 -5.16 -4.87 17.05
CA GLY A 121 -6.03 -6.03 17.01
C GLY A 121 -6.97 -6.02 15.80
N LYS A 122 -7.77 -7.07 15.70
CA LYS A 122 -8.68 -7.23 14.54
C LYS A 122 -9.66 -6.07 14.39
N ARG A 123 -10.24 -5.62 15.50
CA ARG A 123 -11.24 -4.54 15.49
C ARG A 123 -10.62 -3.21 15.11
N GLY A 124 -9.50 -2.83 15.74
CA GLY A 124 -8.83 -1.57 15.46
C GLY A 124 -8.32 -1.50 14.02
N PHE A 125 -7.86 -2.62 13.44
CA PHE A 125 -7.45 -2.67 12.05
C PHE A 125 -8.62 -2.39 11.08
N VAL A 126 -9.80 -2.98 11.34
CA VAL A 126 -11.00 -2.72 10.53
C VAL A 126 -11.48 -1.26 10.68
N GLU A 127 -11.50 -0.74 11.91
CA GLU A 127 -11.89 0.65 12.17
C GLU A 127 -10.95 1.66 11.50
N LEU A 128 -9.64 1.41 11.51
CA LEU A 128 -8.66 2.22 10.80
C LEU A 128 -8.91 2.20 9.29
N SER A 129 -9.08 1.01 8.72
CA SER A 129 -9.31 0.82 7.29
C SER A 129 -10.59 1.50 6.82
N GLN A 130 -11.67 1.34 7.57
CA GLN A 130 -12.94 2.01 7.26
C GLN A 130 -12.81 3.52 7.35
N GLY A 131 -12.16 4.03 8.41
CA GLY A 131 -11.92 5.45 8.57
C GLY A 131 -11.11 6.08 7.46
N LEU A 132 -10.15 5.35 6.87
CA LEU A 132 -9.40 5.81 5.70
C LEU A 132 -10.28 5.89 4.44
N ALA A 133 -11.06 4.83 4.17
CA ALA A 133 -12.01 4.83 3.06
C ALA A 133 -13.00 5.99 3.19
N ASP A 134 -13.61 6.17 4.36
CA ASP A 134 -14.60 7.23 4.62
C ASP A 134 -14.01 8.63 4.39
N ARG A 135 -12.77 8.89 4.86
CA ARG A 135 -12.08 10.16 4.63
C ARG A 135 -11.77 10.41 3.15
N GLY A 136 -11.27 9.40 2.45
CA GLY A 136 -10.99 9.50 1.02
C GLY A 136 -12.25 9.81 0.22
N HIS A 137 -13.33 9.08 0.47
CA HIS A 137 -14.61 9.31 -0.18
C HIS A 137 -15.24 10.65 0.20
N TYR A 138 -15.11 11.07 1.46
CA TYR A 138 -15.54 12.39 1.90
C TYR A 138 -14.84 13.51 1.13
N LEU A 139 -13.50 13.47 1.10
CA LEU A 139 -12.72 14.51 0.40
C LEU A 139 -13.02 14.53 -1.11
N ALA A 140 -13.09 13.36 -1.74
CA ALA A 140 -13.42 13.27 -3.16
C ALA A 140 -14.79 13.90 -3.47
N GLY A 141 -15.81 13.61 -2.64
CA GLY A 141 -17.14 14.21 -2.78
C GLY A 141 -17.10 15.73 -2.64
N ARG A 142 -16.40 16.25 -1.62
CA ARG A 142 -16.30 17.69 -1.36
C ARG A 142 -15.52 18.43 -2.46
N LEU A 143 -14.47 17.84 -3.03
CA LEU A 143 -13.76 18.43 -4.17
C LEU A 143 -14.61 18.41 -5.43
N GLY A 144 -15.38 17.35 -5.65
CA GLY A 144 -16.30 17.27 -6.79
C GLY A 144 -17.47 18.27 -6.77
N GLU A 145 -17.73 18.94 -5.64
CA GLU A 145 -18.71 20.04 -5.53
C GLU A 145 -18.16 21.38 -6.03
N ILE A 146 -16.86 21.47 -6.35
CA ILE A 146 -16.22 22.71 -6.81
C ILE A 146 -16.38 22.83 -8.33
N ASP A 147 -16.86 23.97 -8.80
CA ASP A 147 -17.01 24.22 -10.23
C ASP A 147 -15.67 24.09 -10.96
N GLY A 148 -15.66 23.31 -12.05
CA GLY A 148 -14.46 23.05 -12.82
C GLY A 148 -13.54 21.95 -12.30
N VAL A 149 -13.84 21.36 -11.13
CA VAL A 149 -13.11 20.21 -10.56
C VAL A 149 -13.87 18.91 -10.85
N SER A 150 -13.14 17.89 -11.24
CA SER A 150 -13.68 16.53 -11.41
C SER A 150 -13.01 15.58 -10.44
N ALA A 151 -13.76 15.07 -9.45
CA ALA A 151 -13.28 14.17 -8.41
C ALA A 151 -14.39 13.20 -7.96
N PRO A 152 -14.10 11.89 -7.82
CA PRO A 152 -12.90 11.22 -8.33
C PRO A 152 -13.00 10.96 -9.84
N LEU A 153 -11.87 10.94 -10.56
CA LEU A 153 -11.88 10.61 -12.00
C LEU A 153 -12.07 9.12 -12.26
N TYR A 154 -11.64 8.27 -11.33
CA TYR A 154 -11.72 6.81 -11.48
C TYR A 154 -12.37 6.18 -10.26
N GLN A 155 -13.18 5.17 -10.48
CA GLN A 155 -13.86 4.38 -9.44
C GLN A 155 -13.79 2.89 -9.78
N PRO A 156 -13.81 1.99 -8.78
CA PRO A 156 -13.76 2.27 -7.33
C PRO A 156 -12.35 2.66 -6.86
N PHE A 157 -12.24 3.27 -5.67
CA PHE A 157 -10.98 3.55 -5.00
C PHE A 157 -11.11 3.30 -3.49
N PHE A 158 -9.97 3.21 -2.78
CA PHE A 158 -9.96 3.02 -1.32
C PHE A 158 -9.79 4.36 -0.60
N SER A 159 -8.56 4.88 -0.51
CA SER A 159 -8.22 6.15 0.12
C SER A 159 -7.58 7.15 -0.84
N ASP A 160 -7.00 6.62 -1.92
CA ASP A 160 -6.28 7.40 -2.92
C ASP A 160 -7.13 7.54 -4.16
N PHE A 161 -7.22 8.75 -4.69
CA PHE A 161 -8.05 9.04 -5.87
C PHE A 161 -7.44 10.14 -6.73
N VAL A 162 -7.79 10.13 -8.00
CA VAL A 162 -7.33 11.14 -8.96
C VAL A 162 -8.36 12.24 -9.08
N VAL A 163 -7.88 13.49 -9.04
CA VAL A 163 -8.66 14.71 -9.24
C VAL A 163 -8.14 15.45 -10.46
N ASP A 164 -9.03 15.96 -11.29
CA ASP A 164 -8.71 16.97 -12.31
C ASP A 164 -9.18 18.35 -11.81
N PHE A 165 -8.24 19.25 -11.64
CA PHE A 165 -8.50 20.62 -11.18
C PHE A 165 -8.82 21.60 -12.31
N GLY A 166 -9.10 21.07 -13.50
CA GLY A 166 -9.54 21.87 -14.64
C GLY A 166 -8.41 22.68 -15.30
N ASN A 167 -8.68 23.96 -15.56
CA ASN A 167 -7.82 24.80 -16.39
C ASN A 167 -6.62 25.43 -15.68
N ILE A 168 -6.38 25.13 -14.40
CA ILE A 168 -5.20 25.60 -13.68
C ILE A 168 -3.96 24.79 -14.10
N THR A 169 -2.77 25.38 -14.05
CA THR A 169 -1.54 24.62 -14.29
C THR A 169 -1.06 23.94 -13.01
N HIS A 170 -0.30 22.84 -13.14
CA HIS A 170 0.29 22.15 -11.99
C HIS A 170 1.13 23.05 -11.10
N ASP A 171 1.94 23.92 -11.70
CA ASP A 171 2.87 24.79 -10.97
C ASP A 171 2.12 25.86 -10.17
N VAL A 172 1.06 26.43 -10.74
CA VAL A 172 0.23 27.42 -10.05
C VAL A 172 -0.51 26.78 -8.90
N LEU A 173 -1.22 25.64 -9.14
CA LEU A 173 -1.94 24.92 -8.08
C LEU A 173 -1.00 24.53 -6.93
N GLU A 174 0.17 23.97 -7.26
CA GLU A 174 1.14 23.52 -6.26
C GLU A 174 1.67 24.68 -5.42
N LYS A 175 2.11 25.76 -6.07
CA LYS A 175 2.61 26.97 -5.40
C LYS A 175 1.57 27.56 -4.45
N GLU A 176 0.38 27.82 -4.96
CA GLU A 176 -0.69 28.47 -4.20
C GLU A 176 -1.17 27.61 -3.01
N CYS A 177 -1.27 26.29 -3.19
CA CYS A 177 -1.60 25.40 -2.09
C CYS A 177 -0.48 25.32 -1.04
N ILE A 178 0.79 25.21 -1.46
CA ILE A 178 1.93 25.16 -0.54
C ILE A 178 2.05 26.44 0.29
N GLU A 179 1.85 27.62 -0.30
CA GLU A 179 1.84 28.90 0.41
C GLU A 179 0.76 28.96 1.50
N ARG A 180 -0.31 28.15 1.36
CA ARG A 180 -1.39 28.00 2.34
C ARG A 180 -1.25 26.76 3.24
N GLY A 181 -0.09 26.07 3.17
CA GLY A 181 0.25 24.95 4.04
C GLY A 181 -0.26 23.58 3.58
N PHE A 182 -0.69 23.45 2.32
CA PHE A 182 -1.19 22.18 1.77
C PHE A 182 -0.40 21.71 0.56
N VAL A 183 -0.17 20.40 0.48
CA VAL A 183 0.34 19.73 -0.73
C VAL A 183 -0.83 19.15 -1.49
N PRO A 184 -1.12 19.62 -2.72
CA PRO A 184 -2.29 19.20 -3.48
C PRO A 184 -2.10 17.84 -4.19
N GLY A 185 -1.47 16.88 -3.53
CA GLY A 185 -1.13 15.59 -4.09
C GLY A 185 0.03 15.62 -5.09
N ILE A 186 0.26 14.51 -5.77
CA ILE A 186 1.33 14.37 -6.78
C ILE A 186 0.76 14.45 -8.19
N LYS A 187 1.55 14.97 -9.12
CA LYS A 187 1.20 15.04 -10.53
C LYS A 187 0.94 13.64 -11.08
N PHE A 188 -0.24 13.42 -11.64
CA PHE A 188 -0.66 12.13 -12.20
C PHE A 188 -0.46 12.05 -13.72
N SER A 189 -0.68 13.15 -14.45
CA SER A 189 -0.59 13.20 -15.90
C SER A 189 -0.13 14.58 -16.36
N ASP A 190 0.47 14.65 -17.56
CA ASP A 190 0.78 15.91 -18.26
C ASP A 190 -0.44 16.52 -18.96
N GLU A 191 -1.53 15.77 -19.09
CA GLU A 191 -2.78 16.25 -19.67
C GLU A 191 -3.69 16.87 -18.61
N GLY A 192 -3.93 18.16 -18.69
CA GLY A 192 -4.71 18.90 -17.71
C GLY A 192 -4.00 19.04 -16.37
N CYS A 193 -4.75 19.39 -15.33
CA CYS A 193 -4.22 19.45 -13.96
C CYS A 193 -4.69 18.25 -13.14
N LYS A 194 -4.26 17.04 -13.54
CA LYS A 194 -4.64 15.81 -12.86
C LYS A 194 -3.63 15.48 -11.77
N ARG A 195 -4.12 15.29 -10.54
CA ARG A 195 -3.30 14.93 -9.38
C ARG A 195 -3.85 13.71 -8.65
N LEU A 196 -2.95 12.88 -8.15
CA LEU A 196 -3.29 11.80 -7.22
C LEU A 196 -3.25 12.35 -5.81
N ILE A 197 -4.38 12.30 -5.14
CA ILE A 197 -4.58 12.69 -3.75
C ILE A 197 -4.58 11.43 -2.90
N ALA A 198 -3.84 11.45 -1.79
CA ALA A 198 -3.83 10.41 -0.78
C ALA A 198 -4.32 10.96 0.56
N VAL A 199 -5.17 10.21 1.24
CA VAL A 199 -5.68 10.56 2.58
C VAL A 199 -5.14 9.56 3.60
N SER A 200 -4.69 10.06 4.74
CA SER A 200 -4.20 9.24 5.85
C SER A 200 -5.08 9.38 7.09
N ASP A 201 -4.82 8.54 8.09
CA ASP A 201 -5.45 8.60 9.41
C ASP A 201 -5.08 9.85 10.23
N LEU A 202 -4.00 10.53 9.83
CA LEU A 202 -3.55 11.78 10.46
C LEU A 202 -4.42 12.99 10.06
N HIS A 203 -5.12 12.92 8.94
CA HIS A 203 -5.97 14.03 8.48
C HIS A 203 -7.30 14.03 9.24
N SER A 204 -7.52 15.11 10.00
CA SER A 204 -8.82 15.36 10.61
C SER A 204 -9.86 15.82 9.58
N LYS A 205 -11.14 15.78 9.95
CA LYS A 205 -12.19 16.36 9.10
C LYS A 205 -11.95 17.85 8.83
N GLU A 206 -11.45 18.59 9.82
CA GLU A 206 -11.12 20.00 9.70
C GLU A 206 -10.01 20.25 8.68
N ASP A 207 -8.95 19.41 8.66
CA ASP A 207 -7.88 19.49 7.67
C ASP A 207 -8.42 19.27 6.26
N LEU A 208 -9.31 18.30 6.08
CA LEU A 208 -9.93 18.03 4.78
C LEU A 208 -10.83 19.18 4.32
N ASP A 209 -11.62 19.75 5.21
CA ASP A 209 -12.47 20.91 4.91
C ASP A 209 -11.63 22.16 4.59
N ASN A 210 -10.54 22.38 5.32
CA ASN A 210 -9.59 23.48 5.06
C ASN A 210 -8.92 23.32 3.69
N PHE A 211 -8.50 22.11 3.33
CA PHE A 211 -7.96 21.85 1.99
C PHE A 211 -8.97 22.17 0.88
N VAL A 212 -10.23 21.75 1.04
CA VAL A 212 -11.31 22.08 0.09
C VAL A 212 -11.49 23.59 -0.06
N ASN A 213 -11.44 24.33 1.05
CA ASN A 213 -11.56 25.79 1.04
C ASN A 213 -10.37 26.44 0.30
N VAL A 214 -9.16 25.98 0.57
CA VAL A 214 -7.94 26.44 -0.15
C VAL A 214 -8.07 26.19 -1.64
N VAL A 215 -8.51 25.01 -2.06
CA VAL A 215 -8.73 24.73 -3.50
C VAL A 215 -9.76 25.67 -4.12
N LYS A 216 -10.87 25.96 -3.41
CA LYS A 216 -11.87 26.92 -3.89
C LYS A 216 -11.29 28.33 -4.10
N GLU A 217 -10.47 28.80 -3.16
CA GLU A 217 -9.82 30.11 -3.26
C GLU A 217 -8.81 30.19 -4.41
N VAL A 218 -8.07 29.11 -4.65
CA VAL A 218 -7.04 29.02 -5.70
C VAL A 218 -7.65 28.97 -7.11
N LEU A 219 -8.87 28.43 -7.24
CA LEU A 219 -9.56 28.29 -8.53
C LEU A 219 -10.47 29.49 -8.87
N GLN A 220 -10.67 30.44 -7.96
CA GLN A 220 -11.40 31.71 -8.20
C GLN A 220 -10.49 32.78 -8.81
#